data_2ca6244e032a26d0878e0df597cf2110
#
_entry.id   2ca6244e032a26d0878e0df597cf2110
#
_cell.length_a   1.000
_cell.length_b   1.000
_cell.length_c   1.000
_cell.angle_alpha   90.00
_cell.angle_beta   90.00
_cell.angle_gamma   90.00
#
_symmetry.space_group_name_H-M   'P 1'
#
loop_
_entity.id
_entity.type
_entity.pdbx_description
1 polymer ?
#
loop_
_entity_poly.entity_id
_entity_poly.type
_entity_poly.pdbx_seq_one_letter_code
_entity_poly.pdbx_strand_id
1 'polypeptide(L)'
;MNIIPRRSNLGQHWNLKDNTIFLNHGSFGACPSEVLEYQNKLRTELESDPVHFFDVTSKQLWSEAIKNFSKFINADKEGLIFVPNATSGVNTILRSLDFKLGDEILVLDHTYQACWNTVDFITERSGAKTVIVPLPYPIESSKEVTQTILNYTTEKTKLALIDTVTSPTGIRLPFEEIVN
;
A
#
# COMPACT_ATOMS: atom_id res chain seq x y z
N MET A 1 -6.52 7.84 -39.50
CA MET A 1 -7.74 7.54 -38.73
C MET A 1 -7.39 7.69 -37.27
N ASN A 2 -7.95 8.68 -36.57
CA ASN A 2 -7.82 8.76 -35.12
C ASN A 2 -8.72 7.68 -34.52
N ILE A 3 -8.12 6.59 -34.08
CA ILE A 3 -8.85 5.54 -33.32
C ILE A 3 -9.10 6.14 -31.93
N ILE A 4 -10.34 6.58 -31.69
CA ILE A 4 -10.77 6.94 -30.34
C ILE A 4 -10.93 5.61 -29.58
N PRO A 5 -10.15 5.36 -28.52
CA PRO A 5 -10.26 4.14 -27.76
C PRO A 5 -11.68 3.99 -27.20
N ARG A 6 -12.30 2.86 -27.48
CA ARG A 6 -13.65 2.59 -26.96
C ARG A 6 -13.57 2.27 -25.47
N ARG A 7 -14.39 2.95 -24.67
CA ARG A 7 -14.51 2.69 -23.24
C ARG A 7 -14.90 1.22 -22.99
N SER A 8 -14.25 0.57 -22.02
CA SER A 8 -14.62 -0.77 -21.58
C SER A 8 -16.06 -0.79 -21.01
N ASN A 9 -16.75 -1.94 -21.13
CA ASN A 9 -18.06 -2.12 -20.49
C ASN A 9 -18.02 -1.91 -18.98
N LEU A 10 -16.87 -2.13 -18.33
CA LEU A 10 -16.66 -1.83 -16.92
C LEU A 10 -16.65 -0.33 -16.63
N GLY A 11 -16.41 0.51 -17.63
CA GLY A 11 -16.35 1.98 -17.45
C GLY A 11 -17.66 2.60 -16.93
N GLN A 12 -18.80 1.91 -17.06
CA GLN A 12 -20.08 2.33 -16.52
C GLN A 12 -20.12 2.41 -14.98
N HIS A 13 -19.23 1.69 -14.31
CA HIS A 13 -19.15 1.69 -12.85
C HIS A 13 -18.41 2.91 -12.27
N TRP A 14 -17.88 3.80 -13.11
CA TRP A 14 -17.17 5.00 -12.69
C TRP A 14 -17.70 6.26 -13.37
N ASN A 15 -17.80 7.36 -12.63
CA ASN A 15 -18.19 8.69 -13.13
C ASN A 15 -17.02 9.45 -13.78
N LEU A 16 -16.21 8.75 -14.60
CA LEU A 16 -15.12 9.38 -15.33
C LEU A 16 -15.66 10.14 -16.56
N LYS A 17 -14.98 11.24 -16.94
CA LYS A 17 -15.34 12.00 -18.13
C LYS A 17 -15.21 11.15 -19.39
N ASP A 18 -16.18 11.23 -20.30
CA ASP A 18 -16.26 10.39 -21.50
C ASP A 18 -15.07 10.52 -22.46
N ASN A 19 -14.46 11.70 -22.52
CA ASN A 19 -13.31 11.98 -23.37
C ASN A 19 -11.95 11.78 -22.68
N THR A 20 -11.93 11.13 -21.52
CA THR A 20 -10.72 10.88 -20.73
C THR A 20 -10.34 9.41 -20.78
N ILE A 21 -9.12 9.12 -21.21
CA ILE A 21 -8.50 7.80 -21.05
C ILE A 21 -7.77 7.83 -19.72
N PHE A 22 -8.40 7.27 -18.69
CA PHE A 22 -7.84 7.26 -17.34
C PHE A 22 -7.12 5.95 -17.05
N LEU A 23 -5.79 5.99 -16.91
CA LEU A 23 -4.92 4.83 -16.72
C LEU A 23 -4.18 4.85 -15.38
N ASN A 24 -4.46 5.82 -14.51
CA ASN A 24 -3.70 6.02 -13.28
C ASN A 24 -4.48 5.67 -12.01
N HIS A 25 -5.21 4.55 -12.04
CA HIS A 25 -5.90 4.03 -10.86
C HIS A 25 -4.93 3.60 -9.73
N GLY A 26 -3.67 3.31 -10.05
CA GLY A 26 -2.66 2.94 -9.06
C GLY A 26 -2.26 4.07 -8.12
N SER A 27 -2.15 5.31 -8.64
CA SER A 27 -1.76 6.49 -7.83
C SER A 27 -2.95 7.34 -7.39
N PHE A 28 -3.92 7.56 -8.28
CA PHE A 28 -5.09 8.42 -8.07
C PHE A 28 -6.35 7.70 -8.51
N GLY A 29 -6.66 6.59 -7.83
CA GLY A 29 -7.79 5.74 -8.19
C GLY A 29 -9.13 6.45 -8.06
N ALA A 30 -9.93 6.40 -9.13
CA ALA A 30 -11.32 6.79 -9.05
C ALA A 30 -12.13 5.71 -8.30
N CYS A 31 -13.05 6.15 -7.45
CA CYS A 31 -13.92 5.25 -6.71
C CYS A 31 -15.11 4.83 -7.58
N PRO A 32 -15.54 3.57 -7.55
CA PRO A 32 -16.77 3.12 -8.21
C PRO A 32 -18.00 3.86 -7.69
N SER A 33 -18.96 4.15 -8.59
CA SER A 33 -20.17 4.90 -8.26
C SER A 33 -20.98 4.27 -7.13
N GLU A 34 -21.14 2.94 -7.16
CA GLU A 34 -21.86 2.18 -6.12
C GLU A 34 -21.21 2.33 -4.73
N VAL A 35 -19.88 2.42 -4.66
CA VAL A 35 -19.17 2.63 -3.39
C VAL A 35 -19.39 4.05 -2.88
N LEU A 36 -19.39 5.06 -3.78
CA LEU A 36 -19.70 6.45 -3.41
C LEU A 36 -21.13 6.60 -2.93
N GLU A 37 -22.09 5.96 -3.57
CA GLU A 37 -23.50 5.96 -3.17
C GLU A 37 -23.68 5.32 -1.79
N TYR A 38 -23.04 4.19 -1.55
CA TYR A 38 -23.07 3.54 -0.24
C TYR A 38 -22.41 4.42 0.85
N GLN A 39 -21.28 5.05 0.55
CA GLN A 39 -20.65 6.00 1.48
C GLN A 39 -21.58 7.17 1.82
N ASN A 40 -22.27 7.73 0.83
CA ASN A 40 -23.23 8.82 1.06
C ASN A 40 -24.42 8.37 1.91
N LYS A 41 -24.91 7.14 1.72
CA LYS A 41 -25.95 6.56 2.58
C LYS A 41 -25.50 6.48 4.04
N LEU A 42 -24.29 5.99 4.29
CA LEU A 42 -23.73 5.90 5.64
C LEU A 42 -23.54 7.29 6.27
N ARG A 43 -23.14 8.30 5.49
CA ARG A 43 -23.04 9.69 5.98
C ARG A 43 -24.41 10.24 6.39
N THR A 44 -25.44 9.98 5.61
CA THR A 44 -26.82 10.40 5.95
C THR A 44 -27.30 9.71 7.21
N GLU A 45 -27.01 8.42 7.37
CA GLU A 45 -27.36 7.67 8.58
C GLU A 45 -26.64 8.21 9.82
N LEU A 46 -25.33 8.49 9.69
CA LEU A 46 -24.53 9.11 10.74
C LEU A 46 -25.09 10.47 11.18
N GLU A 47 -25.47 11.33 10.25
CA GLU A 47 -26.04 12.66 10.57
C GLU A 47 -27.44 12.58 11.17
N SER A 48 -28.19 11.50 10.92
CA SER A 48 -29.53 11.32 11.47
C SER A 48 -29.54 10.93 12.95
N ASP A 49 -28.56 10.13 13.40
CA ASP A 49 -28.35 9.72 14.79
C ASP A 49 -26.86 9.44 15.07
N PRO A 50 -26.04 10.49 15.27
CA PRO A 50 -24.61 10.34 15.44
C PRO A 50 -24.19 9.46 16.62
N VAL A 51 -24.91 9.55 17.74
CA VAL A 51 -24.59 8.77 18.94
C VAL A 51 -24.78 7.28 18.70
N HIS A 52 -25.93 6.89 18.18
CA HIS A 52 -26.21 5.49 17.85
C HIS A 52 -25.26 4.99 16.76
N PHE A 53 -24.99 5.81 15.75
CA PHE A 53 -24.09 5.45 14.67
C PHE A 53 -22.69 5.11 15.19
N PHE A 54 -22.09 5.96 16.01
CA PHE A 54 -20.73 5.69 16.53
C PHE A 54 -20.70 4.61 17.61
N ASP A 55 -21.72 4.51 18.44
CA ASP A 55 -21.70 3.55 19.53
C ASP A 55 -22.10 2.13 19.11
N VAL A 56 -22.97 2.00 18.12
CA VAL A 56 -23.52 0.70 17.67
C VAL A 56 -23.19 0.41 16.21
N THR A 57 -23.72 1.21 15.28
CA THR A 57 -23.69 0.91 13.84
C THR A 57 -22.27 0.80 13.29
N SER A 58 -21.40 1.76 13.60
CA SER A 58 -20.02 1.77 13.08
C SER A 58 -19.21 0.57 13.54
N LYS A 59 -19.39 0.11 14.77
CA LYS A 59 -18.69 -1.07 15.30
C LYS A 59 -19.10 -2.34 14.55
N GLN A 60 -20.37 -2.48 14.22
CA GLN A 60 -20.90 -3.62 13.44
C GLN A 60 -20.37 -3.58 12.01
N LEU A 61 -20.46 -2.44 11.33
CA LEU A 61 -19.95 -2.26 9.97
C LEU A 61 -18.47 -2.52 9.87
N TRP A 62 -17.68 -2.03 10.85
CA TRP A 62 -16.24 -2.25 10.91
C TRP A 62 -15.92 -3.74 11.06
N SER A 63 -16.57 -4.42 12.01
CA SER A 63 -16.36 -5.85 12.23
C SER A 63 -16.70 -6.69 10.99
N GLU A 64 -17.80 -6.35 10.31
CA GLU A 64 -18.22 -7.03 9.09
C GLU A 64 -17.24 -6.76 7.92
N ALA A 65 -16.79 -5.53 7.76
CA ALA A 65 -15.83 -5.15 6.73
C ALA A 65 -14.50 -5.90 6.91
N ILE A 66 -13.93 -5.93 8.13
CA ILE A 66 -12.71 -6.68 8.42
C ILE A 66 -12.91 -8.17 8.16
N LYS A 67 -14.01 -8.76 8.62
CA LYS A 67 -14.34 -10.18 8.41
C LYS A 67 -14.41 -10.54 6.93
N ASN A 68 -15.03 -9.70 6.11
CA ASN A 68 -15.15 -9.94 4.67
C ASN A 68 -13.81 -9.73 3.95
N PHE A 69 -13.08 -8.69 4.32
CA PHE A 69 -11.77 -8.42 3.75
C PHE A 69 -10.73 -9.48 4.11
N SER A 70 -10.73 -9.97 5.36
CA SER A 70 -9.82 -11.06 5.78
C SER A 70 -10.00 -12.33 4.95
N LYS A 71 -11.24 -12.68 4.61
CA LYS A 71 -11.53 -13.81 3.71
C LYS A 71 -11.01 -13.57 2.30
N PHE A 72 -11.20 -12.35 1.78
CA PHE A 72 -10.77 -11.98 0.43
C PHE A 72 -9.25 -12.09 0.26
N ILE A 73 -8.47 -11.65 1.26
CA ILE A 73 -6.99 -11.69 1.21
C ILE A 73 -6.40 -12.93 1.88
N ASN A 74 -7.24 -13.86 2.36
CA ASN A 74 -6.83 -15.07 3.09
C ASN A 74 -5.90 -14.77 4.29
N ALA A 75 -6.30 -13.80 5.13
CA ALA A 75 -5.55 -13.38 6.31
C ALA A 75 -6.36 -13.58 7.59
N ASP A 76 -5.67 -13.60 8.75
CA ASP A 76 -6.34 -13.59 10.04
C ASP A 76 -6.98 -12.23 10.30
N LYS A 77 -8.28 -12.22 10.59
CA LYS A 77 -9.04 -10.99 10.88
C LYS A 77 -8.52 -10.23 12.10
N GLU A 78 -7.96 -10.93 13.09
CA GLU A 78 -7.41 -10.32 14.30
C GLU A 78 -6.06 -9.60 14.04
N GLY A 79 -5.40 -9.94 12.93
CA GLY A 79 -4.18 -9.29 12.46
C GLY A 79 -4.41 -8.12 11.49
N LEU A 80 -5.67 -7.74 11.24
CA LEU A 80 -6.00 -6.70 10.25
C LEU A 80 -6.53 -5.42 10.88
N ILE A 81 -6.07 -4.29 10.34
CA ILE A 81 -6.60 -2.97 10.66
C ILE A 81 -6.65 -2.12 9.38
N PHE A 82 -7.70 -1.31 9.23
CA PHE A 82 -7.75 -0.30 8.19
C PHE A 82 -6.92 0.93 8.59
N VAL A 83 -6.17 1.44 7.63
CA VAL A 83 -5.39 2.68 7.76
C VAL A 83 -5.80 3.65 6.65
N PRO A 84 -5.64 4.97 6.84
CA PRO A 84 -6.04 5.96 5.83
C PRO A 84 -5.33 5.79 4.49
N ASN A 85 -4.06 5.34 4.51
CA ASN A 85 -3.24 5.08 3.32
C ASN A 85 -2.02 4.23 3.68
N ALA A 86 -1.31 3.73 2.67
CA ALA A 86 -0.12 2.90 2.84
C ALA A 86 1.00 3.62 3.61
N THR A 87 1.20 4.92 3.38
CA THR A 87 2.22 5.72 4.11
C THR A 87 1.96 5.72 5.61
N SER A 88 0.69 5.87 6.03
CA SER A 88 0.31 5.76 7.45
C SER A 88 0.58 4.37 8.01
N GLY A 89 0.31 3.31 7.23
CA GLY A 89 0.62 1.94 7.60
C GLY A 89 2.12 1.72 7.81
N VAL A 90 2.95 2.14 6.84
CA VAL A 90 4.42 2.06 6.93
C VAL A 90 4.95 2.83 8.14
N ASN A 91 4.46 4.07 8.36
CA ASN A 91 4.81 4.85 9.55
C ASN A 91 4.47 4.12 10.85
N THR A 92 3.28 3.51 10.93
CA THR A 92 2.85 2.78 12.11
C THR A 92 3.80 1.62 12.42
N ILE A 93 4.14 0.82 11.42
CA ILE A 93 5.06 -0.32 11.60
C ILE A 93 6.46 0.17 12.00
N LEU A 94 7.04 1.09 11.23
CA LEU A 94 8.41 1.57 11.50
C LEU A 94 8.54 2.21 12.89
N ARG A 95 7.52 2.95 13.36
CA ARG A 95 7.53 3.59 14.68
C ARG A 95 7.22 2.63 15.82
N SER A 96 6.65 1.46 15.55
CA SER A 96 6.37 0.43 16.56
C SER A 96 7.57 -0.48 16.83
N LEU A 97 8.60 -0.42 15.98
CA LEU A 97 9.80 -1.23 16.12
C LEU A 97 10.89 -0.45 16.88
N ASP A 98 11.60 -1.15 17.75
CA ASP A 98 12.73 -0.61 18.49
C ASP A 98 14.03 -0.83 17.71
N PHE A 99 14.47 0.19 16.99
CA PHE A 99 15.74 0.20 16.27
C PHE A 99 16.85 0.77 17.14
N LYS A 100 18.06 0.19 17.03
CA LYS A 100 19.25 0.54 17.81
C LYS A 100 20.38 0.99 16.90
N LEU A 101 21.38 1.58 17.53
CA LEU A 101 22.61 1.96 16.86
C LEU A 101 23.23 0.78 16.13
N GLY A 102 23.40 0.89 14.82
CA GLY A 102 23.99 -0.10 13.95
C GLY A 102 23.01 -1.10 13.34
N ASP A 103 21.73 -1.10 13.73
CA ASP A 103 20.68 -1.83 13.00
C ASP A 103 20.57 -1.28 11.57
N GLU A 104 20.15 -2.11 10.63
CA GLU A 104 19.99 -1.73 9.23
C GLU A 104 18.53 -1.87 8.79
N ILE A 105 18.03 -0.85 8.08
CA ILE A 105 16.77 -0.87 7.37
C ILE A 105 17.07 -0.86 5.87
N LEU A 106 16.74 -1.95 5.20
CA LEU A 106 16.95 -2.10 3.77
C LEU A 106 15.78 -1.51 3.00
N VAL A 107 16.07 -0.72 1.99
CA VAL A 107 15.11 -0.11 1.05
C VAL A 107 15.62 -0.25 -0.37
N LEU A 108 14.72 -0.22 -1.36
CA LEU A 108 15.11 -0.16 -2.75
C LEU A 108 15.25 1.30 -3.19
N ASP A 109 16.13 1.58 -4.16
CA ASP A 109 16.22 2.91 -4.79
C ASP A 109 14.93 3.28 -5.58
N HIS A 110 14.04 2.32 -5.79
CA HIS A 110 12.68 2.50 -6.33
C HIS A 110 11.58 2.63 -5.26
N THR A 111 11.94 2.71 -3.97
CA THR A 111 10.97 2.86 -2.88
C THR A 111 10.22 4.20 -2.98
N TYR A 112 8.93 4.18 -2.64
CA TYR A 112 8.08 5.38 -2.64
C TYR A 112 8.64 6.45 -1.68
N GLN A 113 8.82 7.69 -2.18
CA GLN A 113 9.52 8.76 -1.46
C GLN A 113 8.96 9.04 -0.06
N ALA A 114 7.64 9.02 0.13
CA ALA A 114 7.07 9.27 1.45
C ALA A 114 7.39 8.15 2.46
N CYS A 115 7.53 6.92 2.01
CA CYS A 115 7.97 5.80 2.84
C CYS A 115 9.46 5.89 3.13
N TRP A 116 10.26 6.29 2.14
CA TRP A 116 11.67 6.58 2.32
C TRP A 116 11.92 7.65 3.40
N ASN A 117 11.22 8.78 3.31
CA ASN A 117 11.32 9.84 4.32
C ASN A 117 10.99 9.33 5.74
N THR A 118 10.13 8.33 5.86
CA THR A 118 9.84 7.69 7.15
C THR A 118 11.03 6.87 7.65
N VAL A 119 11.70 6.15 6.77
CA VAL A 119 12.92 5.39 7.10
C VAL A 119 14.02 6.35 7.56
N ASP A 120 14.26 7.44 6.82
CA ASP A 120 15.27 8.45 7.19
C ASP A 120 14.97 9.05 8.57
N PHE A 121 13.72 9.40 8.84
CA PHE A 121 13.32 9.90 10.16
C PHE A 121 13.62 8.90 11.29
N ILE A 122 13.41 7.62 11.06
CA ILE A 122 13.67 6.57 12.07
C ILE A 122 15.17 6.37 12.25
N THR A 123 15.93 6.28 11.16
CA THR A 123 17.39 6.04 11.23
C THR A 123 18.14 7.22 11.87
N GLU A 124 17.77 8.47 11.58
CA GLU A 124 18.33 9.66 12.22
C GLU A 124 18.12 9.67 13.75
N ARG A 125 16.98 9.16 14.22
CA ARG A 125 16.64 9.18 15.65
C ARG A 125 17.22 8.00 16.43
N SER A 126 17.32 6.84 15.80
CA SER A 126 17.74 5.57 16.46
C SER A 126 19.24 5.30 16.33
N GLY A 127 19.90 5.95 15.36
CA GLY A 127 21.28 5.60 14.97
C GLY A 127 21.35 4.34 14.12
N ALA A 128 20.22 3.80 13.67
CA ALA A 128 20.18 2.77 12.64
C ALA A 128 20.65 3.35 11.30
N LYS A 129 20.87 2.49 10.30
CA LYS A 129 21.35 2.87 8.98
C LYS A 129 20.37 2.46 7.91
N THR A 130 20.14 3.33 6.94
CA THR A 130 19.45 2.99 5.70
C THR A 130 20.43 2.29 4.76
N VAL A 131 20.08 1.07 4.33
CA VAL A 131 20.80 0.32 3.29
C VAL A 131 20.01 0.40 2.00
N ILE A 132 20.55 1.08 1.01
CA ILE A 132 19.90 1.28 -0.28
C ILE A 132 20.33 0.20 -1.23
N VAL A 133 19.39 -0.59 -1.72
CA VAL A 133 19.61 -1.61 -2.74
C VAL A 133 19.33 -1.03 -4.11
N PRO A 134 20.32 -0.92 -5.00
CA PRO A 134 20.10 -0.52 -6.39
C PRO A 134 19.39 -1.65 -7.14
N LEU A 135 18.14 -1.40 -7.53
CA LEU A 135 17.40 -2.37 -8.32
C LEU A 135 17.93 -2.39 -9.76
N PRO A 136 18.30 -3.58 -10.31
CA PRO A 136 18.75 -3.65 -11.68
C PRO A 136 17.67 -3.15 -12.65
N TYR A 137 18.06 -2.29 -13.60
CA TYR A 137 17.14 -1.76 -14.59
C TYR A 137 17.83 -1.58 -15.94
N PRO A 138 17.32 -2.20 -17.04
CA PRO A 138 16.14 -3.06 -17.06
C PRO A 138 16.34 -4.38 -16.27
N ILE A 139 15.26 -4.93 -15.71
CA ILE A 139 15.28 -6.21 -15.00
C ILE A 139 15.31 -7.34 -16.03
N GLU A 140 16.30 -8.22 -15.95
CA GLU A 140 16.46 -9.37 -16.85
C GLU A 140 15.76 -10.62 -16.31
N SER A 141 15.73 -10.78 -14.98
CA SER A 141 15.10 -11.95 -14.34
C SER A 141 14.68 -11.69 -12.89
N SER A 142 13.71 -12.46 -12.39
CA SER A 142 13.34 -12.46 -10.96
C SER A 142 14.50 -12.85 -10.06
N LYS A 143 15.29 -13.80 -10.50
CA LYS A 143 16.47 -14.28 -9.76
C LYS A 143 17.52 -13.19 -9.55
N GLU A 144 17.74 -12.33 -10.55
CA GLU A 144 18.66 -11.20 -10.45
C GLU A 144 18.20 -10.22 -9.35
N VAL A 145 16.91 -9.88 -9.32
CA VAL A 145 16.33 -9.00 -8.29
C VAL A 145 16.50 -9.60 -6.91
N THR A 146 16.11 -10.85 -6.73
CA THR A 146 16.21 -11.55 -5.45
C THR A 146 17.66 -11.63 -4.97
N GLN A 147 18.59 -12.01 -5.86
CA GLN A 147 20.00 -12.09 -5.51
C GLN A 147 20.59 -10.72 -5.17
N THR A 148 20.19 -9.66 -5.88
CA THR A 148 20.62 -8.31 -5.57
C THR A 148 20.20 -7.90 -4.16
N ILE A 149 18.95 -8.14 -3.78
CA ILE A 149 18.45 -7.83 -2.43
C ILE A 149 19.21 -8.63 -1.36
N LEU A 150 19.41 -9.94 -1.58
CA LEU A 150 20.12 -10.80 -0.65
C LEU A 150 21.59 -10.37 -0.46
N ASN A 151 22.26 -9.91 -1.51
CA ASN A 151 23.65 -9.42 -1.42
C ASN A 151 23.82 -8.19 -0.52
N TYR A 152 22.74 -7.41 -0.30
CA TYR A 152 22.72 -6.24 0.60
C TYR A 152 22.19 -6.59 2.00
N THR A 153 21.67 -7.80 2.19
CA THR A 153 21.16 -8.25 3.49
C THR A 153 22.33 -8.73 4.36
N THR A 154 22.38 -8.26 5.60
CA THR A 154 23.42 -8.63 6.59
C THR A 154 22.76 -9.12 7.88
N GLU A 155 23.58 -9.61 8.83
CA GLU A 155 23.11 -9.95 10.18
C GLU A 155 22.55 -8.75 10.96
N LYS A 156 22.83 -7.53 10.52
CA LYS A 156 22.33 -6.28 11.09
C LYS A 156 21.01 -5.83 10.48
N THR A 157 20.59 -6.43 9.36
CA THR A 157 19.34 -6.09 8.69
C THR A 157 18.16 -6.47 9.57
N LYS A 158 17.54 -5.46 10.16
CA LYS A 158 16.40 -5.60 11.08
C LYS A 158 15.07 -5.64 10.33
N LEU A 159 15.00 -4.90 9.24
CA LEU A 159 13.80 -4.76 8.40
C LEU A 159 14.18 -4.52 6.96
N ALA A 160 13.42 -5.10 6.05
CA ALA A 160 13.43 -4.75 4.62
C ALA A 160 12.07 -4.16 4.24
N LEU A 161 12.06 -2.93 3.72
CA LEU A 161 10.90 -2.27 3.17
C LEU A 161 10.93 -2.40 1.65
N ILE A 162 10.10 -3.31 1.13
CA ILE A 162 10.07 -3.68 -0.28
C ILE A 162 8.66 -3.56 -0.82
N ASP A 163 8.49 -2.75 -1.87
CA ASP A 163 7.23 -2.60 -2.56
C ASP A 163 6.92 -3.84 -3.40
N THR A 164 5.71 -4.39 -3.32
CA THR A 164 5.28 -5.47 -4.23
C THR A 164 5.23 -4.99 -5.68
N VAL A 165 4.79 -3.74 -5.87
CA VAL A 165 4.84 -3.03 -7.15
C VAL A 165 5.46 -1.65 -6.90
N THR A 166 6.59 -1.39 -7.54
CA THR A 166 7.34 -0.15 -7.36
C THR A 166 6.56 1.08 -7.81
N SER A 167 6.51 2.14 -6.98
CA SER A 167 5.74 3.35 -7.30
C SER A 167 6.31 4.13 -8.51
N PRO A 168 7.62 4.40 -8.62
CA PRO A 168 8.15 5.20 -9.72
C PRO A 168 8.08 4.51 -11.08
N THR A 169 8.19 3.18 -11.12
CA THR A 169 8.41 2.42 -12.35
C THR A 169 7.32 1.39 -12.66
N GLY A 170 6.40 1.12 -11.71
CA GLY A 170 5.29 0.18 -11.91
C GLY A 170 5.72 -1.27 -12.12
N ILE A 171 6.90 -1.64 -11.63
CA ILE A 171 7.45 -2.99 -11.79
C ILE A 171 6.93 -3.88 -10.65
N ARG A 172 6.30 -5.00 -11.00
CA ARG A 172 5.99 -6.05 -10.03
C ARG A 172 7.26 -6.83 -9.71
N LEU A 173 7.67 -6.78 -8.45
CA LEU A 173 8.82 -7.52 -7.94
C LEU A 173 8.47 -8.99 -7.66
N PRO A 174 9.46 -9.91 -7.67
CA PRO A 174 9.26 -11.32 -7.35
C PRO A 174 9.11 -11.51 -5.83
N PHE A 175 8.05 -10.93 -5.27
CA PHE A 175 7.85 -10.84 -3.82
C PHE A 175 7.85 -12.20 -3.14
N GLU A 176 7.24 -13.20 -3.77
CA GLU A 176 7.18 -14.57 -3.27
C GLU A 176 8.57 -15.22 -3.13
N GLU A 177 9.51 -14.90 -4.04
CA GLU A 177 10.90 -15.39 -4.00
C GLU A 177 11.75 -14.63 -2.97
N ILE A 178 11.42 -13.35 -2.70
CA ILE A 178 12.15 -12.50 -1.75
C ILE A 178 11.82 -12.88 -0.30
N VAL A 179 10.58 -13.32 -0.01
CA VAL A 179 10.10 -13.61 1.36
C VAL A 179 10.41 -15.04 1.79
N ASN A 180 10.70 -15.98 0.85
CA ASN A 180 11.00 -17.39 1.12
C ASN A 180 12.51 -17.64 1.19
#